data_63cd03a7e25d4d67d5200eae8ca5fee8
#
_entry.id   63cd03a7e25d4d67d5200eae8ca5fee8
#
_cell.length_a   1.000
_cell.length_b   1.000
_cell.length_c   1.000
_cell.angle_alpha   90.00
_cell.angle_beta   90.00
_cell.angle_gamma   90.00
#
_symmetry.space_group_name_H-M   'P 1'
#
loop_
_entity.id
_entity.type
_entity.pdbx_description
1 polymer ?
#
loop_
_entity_poly.entity_id
_entity_poly.type
_entity_poly.pdbx_seq_one_letter_code
_entity_poly.pdbx_strand_id
1 'polypeptide(L)'
;IALAATYLHDVLKISLEESVAVCPVDPFVENTYYEAVNELVKLAADNNANLTLMGIEPTYPSEKYGYIIPENSDSVSKVLEFKEKPDMQTAEKYISKGALWNAGVFAFKLGYLVNKAHELIDFVDYTDLFNKYDTLTKISFDYAVVEKEDCIQVMRYKGEWKDVGTWNMMAEVMSDDTKGNVILDEECENTQIINELDIPILCMGCRDMVIAASSD
;
A
#
# COMPACT_ATOMS: atom_id res chain seq x y z
N ILE A 1 11.24 0.83 6.06
CA ILE A 1 11.37 -0.61 5.76
C ILE A 1 12.75 -1.10 6.23
N ALA A 2 13.89 -0.53 5.77
CA ALA A 2 15.25 -0.96 6.15
C ALA A 2 15.43 -1.06 7.68
N LEU A 3 15.03 -0.04 8.43
CA LEU A 3 15.12 -0.04 9.90
C LEU A 3 14.31 -1.18 10.55
N ALA A 4 13.13 -1.48 10.02
CA ALA A 4 12.33 -2.60 10.51
C ALA A 4 13.00 -3.95 10.23
N ALA A 5 13.59 -4.13 9.04
CA ALA A 5 14.28 -5.36 8.68
C ALA A 5 15.52 -5.61 9.56
N THR A 6 16.33 -4.59 9.78
CA THR A 6 17.51 -4.70 10.69
C THR A 6 17.08 -4.94 12.13
N TYR A 7 15.96 -4.35 12.60
CA TYR A 7 15.41 -4.66 13.91
C TYR A 7 14.99 -6.13 14.04
N LEU A 8 14.29 -6.66 13.05
CA LEU A 8 13.89 -8.08 13.03
C LEU A 8 15.12 -9.00 13.14
N HIS A 9 16.16 -8.70 12.36
CA HIS A 9 17.36 -9.52 12.34
C HIS A 9 18.26 -9.29 13.56
N ASP A 10 18.67 -8.04 13.84
CA ASP A 10 19.69 -7.73 14.81
C ASP A 10 19.19 -7.78 16.27
N VAL A 11 17.93 -7.40 16.50
CA VAL A 11 17.35 -7.33 17.85
C VAL A 11 16.52 -8.57 18.15
N LEU A 12 15.57 -8.92 17.28
CA LEU A 12 14.68 -10.07 17.49
C LEU A 12 15.29 -11.41 17.07
N LYS A 13 16.46 -11.41 16.42
CA LYS A 13 17.17 -12.61 15.95
C LYS A 13 16.36 -13.49 15.00
N ILE A 14 15.48 -12.88 14.23
CA ILE A 14 14.75 -13.57 13.16
C ILE A 14 15.74 -14.01 12.09
N SER A 15 15.59 -15.24 11.62
CA SER A 15 16.45 -15.80 10.57
C SER A 15 16.34 -15.02 9.28
N LEU A 16 17.44 -14.83 8.58
CA LEU A 16 17.47 -14.23 7.24
C LEU A 16 16.71 -15.05 6.19
N GLU A 17 16.47 -16.35 6.45
CA GLU A 17 15.68 -17.24 5.60
C GLU A 17 14.18 -17.13 5.80
N GLU A 18 13.72 -16.45 6.85
CA GLU A 18 12.29 -16.21 7.07
C GLU A 18 11.73 -15.25 6.02
N SER A 19 10.53 -15.57 5.56
CA SER A 19 9.76 -14.70 4.67
C SER A 19 8.95 -13.71 5.48
N VAL A 20 9.00 -12.46 5.08
CA VAL A 20 8.28 -11.35 5.73
C VAL A 20 7.44 -10.60 4.71
N ALA A 21 6.32 -10.05 5.16
CA ALA A 21 5.52 -9.13 4.37
C ALA A 21 5.55 -7.71 4.96
N VAL A 22 5.53 -6.74 4.06
CA VAL A 22 5.31 -5.33 4.39
C VAL A 22 4.00 -4.90 3.77
N CYS A 23 3.08 -4.39 4.58
CA CYS A 23 1.75 -3.96 4.15
C CYS A 23 1.48 -2.54 4.65
N PRO A 24 0.76 -1.70 3.89
CA PRO A 24 0.14 -0.51 4.43
C PRO A 24 -0.94 -0.91 5.46
N VAL A 25 -1.26 -0.03 6.39
CA VAL A 25 -2.21 -0.31 7.49
C VAL A 25 -3.56 0.37 7.29
N ASP A 26 -3.70 1.17 6.26
CA ASP A 26 -4.78 2.10 6.01
C ASP A 26 -5.69 1.78 4.81
N PRO A 27 -5.50 0.70 4.01
CA PRO A 27 -6.46 0.40 2.94
C PRO A 27 -7.76 -0.17 3.52
N PHE A 28 -8.87 0.14 2.87
CA PHE A 28 -10.14 -0.54 3.10
C PHE A 28 -10.15 -1.86 2.34
N VAL A 29 -10.30 -2.97 3.07
CA VAL A 29 -10.17 -4.32 2.54
C VAL A 29 -11.14 -5.27 3.20
N GLU A 30 -11.49 -6.35 2.54
CA GLU A 30 -12.22 -7.47 3.12
C GLU A 30 -11.27 -8.52 3.75
N ASN A 31 -11.82 -9.48 4.50
CA ASN A 31 -11.00 -10.49 5.21
C ASN A 31 -10.13 -11.35 4.29
N THR A 32 -10.55 -11.58 3.05
CA THR A 32 -9.77 -12.32 2.03
C THR A 32 -8.43 -11.67 1.70
N TYR A 33 -8.27 -10.38 1.97
CA TYR A 33 -6.99 -9.70 1.83
C TYR A 33 -5.90 -10.27 2.74
N TYR A 34 -6.23 -10.58 3.99
CA TYR A 34 -5.25 -11.16 4.93
C TYR A 34 -4.87 -12.58 4.57
N GLU A 35 -5.79 -13.35 3.97
CA GLU A 35 -5.49 -14.66 3.39
C GLU A 35 -4.54 -14.53 2.21
N ALA A 36 -4.75 -13.54 1.35
CA ALA A 36 -3.88 -13.23 0.22
C ALA A 36 -2.47 -12.77 0.68
N VAL A 37 -2.37 -11.98 1.76
CA VAL A 37 -1.06 -11.62 2.34
C VAL A 37 -0.32 -12.86 2.83
N ASN A 38 -1.01 -13.80 3.48
CA ASN A 38 -0.41 -15.08 3.89
C ASN A 38 0.08 -15.90 2.70
N GLU A 39 -0.68 -15.93 1.61
CA GLU A 39 -0.26 -16.60 0.37
C GLU A 39 0.95 -15.94 -0.26
N LEU A 40 1.00 -14.61 -0.25
CA LEU A 40 2.14 -13.83 -0.73
C LEU A 40 3.44 -14.20 0.03
N VAL A 41 3.36 -14.35 1.36
CA VAL A 41 4.51 -14.78 2.18
C VAL A 41 4.99 -16.18 1.82
N LYS A 42 4.06 -17.12 1.55
CA LYS A 42 4.42 -18.48 1.10
C LYS A 42 5.12 -18.45 -0.26
N LEU A 43 4.60 -17.67 -1.21
CA LEU A 43 5.24 -17.49 -2.52
C LEU A 43 6.66 -16.92 -2.41
N ALA A 44 6.90 -15.99 -1.47
CA ALA A 44 8.24 -15.47 -1.22
C ALA A 44 9.19 -16.53 -0.61
N ALA A 45 8.65 -17.55 0.08
CA ALA A 45 9.45 -18.65 0.61
C ALA A 45 9.99 -19.59 -0.48
N ASP A 46 9.31 -19.70 -1.63
CA ASP A 46 9.64 -20.62 -2.72
C ASP A 46 10.89 -20.21 -3.53
N ASN A 47 11.46 -19.05 -3.27
CA ASN A 47 12.66 -18.50 -3.95
C ASN A 47 12.54 -18.36 -5.48
N ASN A 48 11.33 -18.26 -6.01
CA ASN A 48 11.11 -18.05 -7.45
C ASN A 48 11.40 -16.60 -7.89
N ALA A 49 11.37 -15.66 -6.95
CA ALA A 49 11.67 -14.25 -7.15
C ALA A 49 12.29 -13.66 -5.88
N ASN A 50 13.03 -12.56 -6.04
CA ASN A 50 13.58 -11.79 -4.92
C ASN A 50 12.48 -10.99 -4.19
N LEU A 51 11.46 -10.57 -4.94
CA LEU A 51 10.38 -9.72 -4.47
C LEU A 51 9.05 -10.22 -5.04
N THR A 52 8.05 -10.38 -4.17
CA THR A 52 6.68 -10.73 -4.55
C THR A 52 5.76 -9.57 -4.24
N LEU A 53 5.01 -9.10 -5.23
CA LEU A 53 4.08 -7.99 -5.14
C LEU A 53 2.63 -8.49 -5.10
N MET A 54 1.75 -7.74 -4.43
CA MET A 54 0.31 -7.87 -4.62
C MET A 54 -0.17 -6.87 -5.67
N GLY A 55 -0.80 -7.37 -6.72
CA GLY A 55 -1.35 -6.56 -7.80
C GLY A 55 -2.86 -6.52 -7.78
N ILE A 56 -3.43 -5.32 -7.90
CA ILE A 56 -4.87 -5.04 -7.93
C ILE A 56 -5.30 -4.71 -9.36
N GLU A 57 -6.46 -5.20 -9.79
CA GLU A 57 -7.01 -4.89 -11.10
C GLU A 57 -7.42 -3.40 -11.17
N PRO A 58 -6.86 -2.61 -12.10
CA PRO A 58 -7.19 -1.20 -12.21
C PRO A 58 -8.63 -0.99 -12.70
N THR A 59 -9.36 -0.09 -12.06
CA THR A 59 -10.71 0.31 -12.47
C THR A 59 -10.75 1.63 -13.25
N TYR A 60 -9.68 2.42 -13.17
CA TYR A 60 -9.49 3.68 -13.92
C TYR A 60 -7.99 4.01 -14.02
N PRO A 61 -7.56 4.86 -14.96
CA PRO A 61 -6.18 5.34 -14.99
C PRO A 61 -5.93 6.32 -13.83
N SER A 62 -4.79 6.17 -13.15
CA SER A 62 -4.41 6.99 -12.00
C SER A 62 -2.92 7.28 -11.99
N GLU A 63 -2.55 8.53 -11.70
CA GLU A 63 -1.16 8.95 -11.47
C GLU A 63 -0.71 8.73 -10.02
N LYS A 64 -1.61 8.19 -9.16
CA LYS A 64 -1.33 8.02 -7.73
C LYS A 64 -0.71 6.66 -7.39
N TYR A 65 -0.87 5.66 -8.27
CA TYR A 65 -0.44 4.29 -8.04
C TYR A 65 0.76 3.89 -8.90
N GLY A 66 1.54 2.93 -8.41
CA GLY A 66 2.48 2.19 -9.21
C GLY A 66 1.76 1.19 -10.12
N TYR A 67 2.33 0.90 -11.28
CA TYR A 67 1.83 -0.07 -12.24
C TYR A 67 2.79 -1.22 -12.42
N ILE A 68 2.24 -2.44 -12.38
CA ILE A 68 2.95 -3.70 -12.53
C ILE A 68 2.51 -4.33 -13.86
N ILE A 69 3.40 -4.53 -14.81
CA ILE A 69 3.11 -5.22 -16.06
C ILE A 69 3.50 -6.68 -15.92
N PRO A 70 2.51 -7.60 -15.77
CA PRO A 70 2.79 -9.03 -15.68
C PRO A 70 3.11 -9.62 -17.05
N GLU A 71 3.87 -10.72 -17.09
CA GLU A 71 4.17 -11.47 -18.31
C GLU A 71 2.91 -12.13 -18.90
N ASN A 72 1.99 -12.55 -18.04
CA ASN A 72 0.76 -13.23 -18.44
C ASN A 72 -0.40 -12.91 -17.48
N SER A 73 -1.57 -13.53 -17.69
CA SER A 73 -2.79 -13.32 -16.90
C SER A 73 -2.98 -14.34 -15.78
N ASP A 74 -1.98 -15.17 -15.48
CA ASP A 74 -2.04 -16.17 -14.40
C ASP A 74 -2.20 -15.50 -13.03
N SER A 75 -2.65 -16.26 -12.03
CA SER A 75 -2.81 -15.76 -10.65
C SER A 75 -1.49 -15.30 -10.04
N VAL A 76 -0.38 -15.93 -10.43
CA VAL A 76 0.99 -15.52 -10.13
C VAL A 76 1.76 -15.46 -11.44
N SER A 77 2.43 -14.34 -11.69
CA SER A 77 3.15 -14.10 -12.94
C SER A 77 4.47 -13.38 -12.66
N LYS A 78 5.45 -13.60 -13.53
CA LYS A 78 6.66 -12.77 -13.57
C LYS A 78 6.29 -11.33 -13.92
N VAL A 79 6.99 -10.35 -13.38
CA VAL A 79 6.86 -8.93 -13.73
C VAL A 79 7.85 -8.60 -14.84
N LEU A 80 7.33 -8.00 -15.91
CA LEU A 80 8.13 -7.51 -17.05
C LEU A 80 8.58 -6.07 -16.85
N GLU A 81 7.73 -5.25 -16.24
CA GLU A 81 7.99 -3.83 -16.01
C GLU A 81 7.24 -3.36 -14.76
N PHE A 82 7.87 -2.50 -13.99
CA PHE A 82 7.24 -1.77 -12.88
C PHE A 82 7.47 -0.28 -13.08
N LYS A 83 6.44 0.53 -12.85
CA LYS A 83 6.55 1.98 -12.92
C LYS A 83 5.74 2.65 -11.81
N GLU A 84 6.43 3.38 -10.95
CA GLU A 84 5.80 4.15 -9.88
C GLU A 84 5.26 5.47 -10.42
N LYS A 85 3.96 5.71 -10.19
CA LYS A 85 3.25 6.97 -10.45
C LYS A 85 3.53 7.56 -11.84
N PRO A 86 3.19 6.83 -12.92
CA PRO A 86 3.36 7.34 -14.28
C PRO A 86 2.38 8.49 -14.55
N ASP A 87 2.60 9.23 -15.64
CA ASP A 87 1.61 10.18 -16.14
C ASP A 87 0.34 9.46 -16.63
N MET A 88 -0.76 10.21 -16.78
CA MET A 88 -2.07 9.68 -17.20
C MET A 88 -2.02 8.90 -18.51
N GLN A 89 -1.27 9.40 -19.49
CA GLN A 89 -1.16 8.78 -20.81
C GLN A 89 -0.44 7.42 -20.74
N THR A 90 0.57 7.33 -19.88
CA THR A 90 1.31 6.10 -19.62
C THR A 90 0.46 5.13 -18.82
N ALA A 91 -0.30 5.61 -17.83
CA ALA A 91 -1.24 4.81 -17.04
C ALA A 91 -2.30 4.13 -17.93
N GLU A 92 -2.91 4.87 -18.88
CA GLU A 92 -3.85 4.32 -19.85
C GLU A 92 -3.22 3.23 -20.73
N LYS A 93 -2.00 3.45 -21.20
CA LYS A 93 -1.25 2.46 -21.98
C LYS A 93 -0.95 1.20 -21.18
N TYR A 94 -0.61 1.33 -19.90
CA TYR A 94 -0.33 0.19 -19.04
C TYR A 94 -1.60 -0.63 -18.77
N ILE A 95 -2.73 0.02 -18.49
CA ILE A 95 -4.03 -0.66 -18.33
C ILE A 95 -4.38 -1.45 -19.61
N SER A 96 -4.19 -0.86 -20.79
CA SER A 96 -4.45 -1.55 -22.05
C SER A 96 -3.58 -2.78 -22.31
N LYS A 97 -2.42 -2.89 -21.62
CA LYS A 97 -1.52 -4.05 -21.63
C LYS A 97 -1.81 -5.06 -20.50
N GLY A 98 -2.88 -4.86 -19.71
CA GLY A 98 -3.22 -5.73 -18.60
C GLY A 98 -2.38 -5.50 -17.35
N ALA A 99 -1.84 -4.30 -17.16
CA ALA A 99 -1.13 -3.93 -15.95
C ALA A 99 -2.05 -3.96 -14.72
N LEU A 100 -1.43 -4.18 -13.56
CA LEU A 100 -2.07 -4.14 -12.25
C LEU A 100 -1.59 -2.91 -11.50
N TRP A 101 -2.40 -2.38 -10.57
CA TRP A 101 -1.92 -1.43 -9.59
C TRP A 101 -1.06 -2.13 -8.54
N ASN A 102 -0.02 -1.46 -8.09
CA ASN A 102 0.76 -1.86 -6.92
C ASN A 102 -0.03 -1.52 -5.65
N ALA A 103 -0.40 -2.56 -4.89
CA ALA A 103 -1.10 -2.39 -3.61
C ALA A 103 -0.20 -1.87 -2.47
N GLY A 104 1.11 -1.72 -2.71
CA GLY A 104 2.07 -1.41 -1.66
C GLY A 104 2.35 -2.59 -0.71
N VAL A 105 1.94 -3.79 -1.09
CA VAL A 105 2.16 -5.02 -0.34
C VAL A 105 3.29 -5.81 -0.98
N PHE A 106 4.32 -6.07 -0.19
CA PHE A 106 5.56 -6.72 -0.61
C PHE A 106 5.85 -7.90 0.28
N ALA A 107 6.27 -9.02 -0.29
CA ALA A 107 6.82 -10.14 0.45
C ALA A 107 8.17 -10.56 -0.14
N PHE A 108 9.09 -10.93 0.73
CA PHE A 108 10.46 -11.31 0.40
C PHE A 108 11.10 -12.07 1.56
N LYS A 109 12.24 -12.70 1.31
CA LYS A 109 13.11 -13.18 2.38
C LYS A 109 13.71 -12.00 3.15
N LEU A 110 13.77 -12.10 4.48
CA LEU A 110 14.37 -11.06 5.32
C LEU A 110 15.80 -10.75 4.89
N GLY A 111 16.57 -11.78 4.53
CA GLY A 111 17.95 -11.63 4.04
C GLY A 111 18.07 -10.77 2.79
N TYR A 112 17.13 -10.89 1.85
CA TYR A 112 17.10 -10.02 0.67
C TYR A 112 17.02 -8.54 1.08
N LEU A 113 16.10 -8.20 1.99
CA LEU A 113 15.90 -6.82 2.39
C LEU A 113 17.06 -6.27 3.22
N VAL A 114 17.63 -7.06 4.13
CA VAL A 114 18.81 -6.66 4.91
C VAL A 114 20.00 -6.40 3.98
N ASN A 115 20.22 -7.27 2.98
CA ASN A 115 21.29 -7.07 1.98
C ASN A 115 21.05 -5.80 1.14
N LYS A 116 19.80 -5.57 0.68
CA LYS A 116 19.46 -4.33 -0.06
C LYS A 116 19.63 -3.08 0.81
N ALA A 117 19.35 -3.15 2.10
CA ALA A 117 19.62 -2.04 3.01
C ALA A 117 21.13 -1.73 3.09
N HIS A 118 21.99 -2.74 3.22
CA HIS A 118 23.46 -2.56 3.20
C HIS A 118 24.02 -2.10 1.84
N GLU A 119 23.38 -2.48 0.72
CA GLU A 119 23.77 -1.97 -0.61
C GLU A 119 23.48 -0.47 -0.77
N LEU A 120 22.42 0.03 -0.17
CA LEU A 120 21.93 1.39 -0.36
C LEU A 120 22.33 2.36 0.75
N ILE A 121 22.63 1.87 1.95
CA ILE A 121 22.89 2.66 3.14
C ILE A 121 24.14 2.13 3.85
N ASP A 122 25.05 3.04 4.19
CA ASP A 122 26.24 2.69 4.98
C ASP A 122 25.91 2.67 6.47
N PHE A 123 25.81 1.47 7.03
CA PHE A 123 25.56 1.23 8.46
C PHE A 123 26.15 -0.13 8.89
N VAL A 124 26.34 -0.31 10.20
CA VAL A 124 26.93 -1.54 10.77
C VAL A 124 25.84 -2.48 11.29
N ASP A 125 24.89 -1.97 12.03
CA ASP A 125 23.78 -2.71 12.68
C ASP A 125 22.54 -1.82 12.86
N TYR A 126 21.49 -2.40 13.45
CA TYR A 126 20.25 -1.68 13.76
C TYR A 126 20.49 -0.39 14.54
N THR A 127 21.36 -0.42 15.56
CA THR A 127 21.59 0.75 16.43
C THR A 127 22.26 1.89 15.66
N ASP A 128 23.24 1.57 14.81
CA ASP A 128 23.90 2.54 13.95
C ASP A 128 22.93 3.12 12.92
N LEU A 129 22.12 2.28 12.29
CA LEU A 129 21.08 2.73 11.33
C LEU A 129 20.03 3.61 12.01
N PHE A 130 19.57 3.25 13.22
CA PHE A 130 18.62 4.04 13.99
C PHE A 130 19.17 5.44 14.28
N ASN A 131 20.42 5.53 14.73
CA ASN A 131 21.07 6.81 15.04
C ASN A 131 21.30 7.71 13.80
N LYS A 132 21.42 7.10 12.62
CA LYS A 132 21.59 7.80 11.33
C LYS A 132 20.27 8.09 10.62
N TYR A 133 19.13 7.60 11.13
CA TYR A 133 17.86 7.56 10.39
C TYR A 133 17.42 8.92 9.83
N ASP A 134 17.55 9.97 10.63
CA ASP A 134 17.16 11.34 10.24
C ASP A 134 18.05 11.94 9.13
N THR A 135 19.23 11.35 8.90
CA THR A 135 20.18 11.79 7.88
C THR A 135 20.01 11.08 6.54
N LEU A 136 19.17 10.03 6.49
CA LEU A 136 18.97 9.24 5.31
C LEU A 136 18.20 10.00 4.22
N THR A 137 18.48 9.63 2.97
CA THR A 137 17.72 10.14 1.84
C THR A 137 16.26 9.71 1.95
N LYS A 138 15.35 10.68 1.87
CA LYS A 138 13.90 10.43 1.86
C LYS A 138 13.48 9.91 0.49
N ILE A 139 13.34 8.60 0.36
CA ILE A 139 12.94 7.91 -0.86
C ILE A 139 12.01 6.76 -0.51
N SER A 140 10.97 6.50 -1.31
CA SER A 140 10.11 5.34 -1.13
C SER A 140 10.82 4.03 -1.49
N PHE A 141 10.33 2.92 -0.97
CA PHE A 141 10.82 1.59 -1.30
C PHE A 141 10.60 1.26 -2.79
N ASP A 142 9.52 1.74 -3.36
CA ASP A 142 9.20 1.57 -4.77
C ASP A 142 10.29 2.14 -5.67
N TYR A 143 10.69 3.39 -5.45
CA TYR A 143 11.77 4.04 -6.21
C TYR A 143 13.17 3.52 -5.87
N ALA A 144 13.40 3.17 -4.60
CA ALA A 144 14.73 2.74 -4.18
C ALA A 144 15.05 1.32 -4.62
N VAL A 145 14.06 0.43 -4.59
CA VAL A 145 14.22 -1.02 -4.76
C VAL A 145 13.36 -1.57 -5.89
N VAL A 146 12.02 -1.40 -5.85
CA VAL A 146 11.11 -2.12 -6.74
C VAL A 146 11.35 -1.78 -8.21
N GLU A 147 11.50 -0.50 -8.57
CA GLU A 147 11.78 -0.07 -9.96
C GLU A 147 13.13 -0.58 -10.52
N LYS A 148 14.02 -1.06 -9.66
CA LYS A 148 15.38 -1.48 -10.04
C LYS A 148 15.62 -2.98 -9.90
N GLU A 149 14.62 -3.69 -9.42
CA GLU A 149 14.71 -5.14 -9.22
C GLU A 149 14.23 -5.88 -10.47
N ASP A 150 15.05 -6.80 -10.98
CA ASP A 150 14.76 -7.56 -12.20
C ASP A 150 14.03 -8.88 -11.93
N CYS A 151 14.11 -9.38 -10.70
CA CYS A 151 13.56 -10.68 -10.32
C CYS A 151 12.32 -10.51 -9.43
N ILE A 152 11.22 -10.08 -10.05
CA ILE A 152 9.94 -9.81 -9.39
C ILE A 152 8.85 -10.74 -9.91
N GLN A 153 7.99 -11.21 -9.02
CA GLN A 153 6.71 -11.81 -9.35
C GLN A 153 5.56 -11.00 -8.75
N VAL A 154 4.38 -11.09 -9.35
CA VAL A 154 3.15 -10.48 -8.88
C VAL A 154 2.07 -11.54 -8.67
N MET A 155 1.38 -11.48 -7.54
CA MET A 155 0.17 -12.22 -7.27
C MET A 155 -1.04 -11.30 -7.47
N ARG A 156 -2.01 -11.73 -8.29
CA ARG A 156 -3.27 -10.98 -8.52
C ARG A 156 -4.21 -11.17 -7.33
N TYR A 157 -4.62 -10.08 -6.73
CA TYR A 157 -5.69 -10.06 -5.75
C TYR A 157 -6.99 -9.57 -6.42
N LYS A 158 -8.08 -10.33 -6.22
CA LYS A 158 -9.38 -10.06 -6.86
C LYS A 158 -10.46 -9.57 -5.89
N GLY A 159 -10.13 -9.46 -4.61
CA GLY A 159 -11.04 -8.96 -3.59
C GLY A 159 -11.14 -7.44 -3.59
N GLU A 160 -12.00 -6.92 -2.73
CA GLU A 160 -12.16 -5.48 -2.56
C GLU A 160 -10.91 -4.87 -1.92
N TRP A 161 -10.39 -3.84 -2.56
CA TRP A 161 -9.27 -3.04 -2.08
C TRP A 161 -9.47 -1.59 -2.50
N LYS A 162 -9.41 -0.68 -1.54
CA LYS A 162 -9.45 0.77 -1.78
C LYS A 162 -8.41 1.46 -0.90
N ASP A 163 -7.64 2.34 -1.53
CA ASP A 163 -6.79 3.29 -0.83
C ASP A 163 -7.66 4.46 -0.35
N VAL A 164 -7.91 4.55 0.96
CA VAL A 164 -8.75 5.59 1.58
C VAL A 164 -7.96 6.82 2.00
N GLY A 165 -6.84 7.10 1.37
CA GLY A 165 -5.97 8.24 1.64
C GLY A 165 -6.55 9.63 1.33
N THR A 166 -7.80 9.73 0.86
CA THR A 166 -8.51 11.02 0.65
C THR A 166 -9.93 10.95 1.18
N TRP A 167 -10.49 12.11 1.57
CA TRP A 167 -11.85 12.20 2.08
C TRP A 167 -12.90 11.68 1.09
N ASN A 168 -12.72 11.90 -0.21
CA ASN A 168 -13.63 11.37 -1.23
C ASN A 168 -13.65 9.84 -1.22
N MET A 169 -12.50 9.20 -1.13
CA MET A 169 -12.41 7.74 -1.09
C MET A 169 -12.92 7.19 0.25
N MET A 170 -12.69 7.91 1.35
CA MET A 170 -13.27 7.57 2.65
C MET A 170 -14.81 7.63 2.60
N ALA A 171 -15.38 8.66 1.98
CA ALA A 171 -16.83 8.81 1.80
C ALA A 171 -17.44 7.65 1.02
N GLU A 172 -16.75 7.13 0.00
CA GLU A 172 -17.21 5.98 -0.81
C GLU A 172 -17.30 4.65 -0.03
N VAL A 173 -16.58 4.52 1.09
CA VAL A 173 -16.55 3.30 1.91
C VAL A 173 -17.35 3.42 3.20
N MET A 174 -17.85 4.60 3.51
CA MET A 174 -18.75 4.80 4.66
C MET A 174 -20.07 4.09 4.42
N SER A 175 -20.55 3.34 5.42
CA SER A 175 -21.86 2.67 5.39
C SER A 175 -23.02 3.63 5.62
N ASP A 176 -22.76 4.73 6.32
CA ASP A 176 -23.74 5.74 6.71
C ASP A 176 -23.19 7.13 6.39
N ASP A 177 -24.06 8.06 6.00
CA ASP A 177 -23.67 9.45 5.71
C ASP A 177 -23.18 10.19 6.95
N THR A 178 -23.48 9.70 8.15
CA THR A 178 -23.12 10.37 9.41
C THR A 178 -22.51 9.40 10.42
N LYS A 179 -21.49 9.90 11.14
CA LYS A 179 -20.90 9.25 12.31
C LYS A 179 -20.83 10.24 13.47
N GLY A 180 -21.26 9.82 14.66
CA GLY A 180 -21.28 10.66 15.86
C GLY A 180 -22.59 11.42 16.04
N ASN A 181 -22.57 12.50 16.84
CA ASN A 181 -23.75 13.31 17.13
C ASN A 181 -23.98 14.34 16.02
N VAL A 182 -24.75 13.95 15.00
CA VAL A 182 -24.98 14.74 13.77
C VAL A 182 -26.47 14.77 13.43
N ILE A 183 -26.94 15.91 12.98
CA ILE A 183 -28.29 16.15 12.44
C ILE A 183 -28.15 16.75 11.04
N LEU A 184 -28.68 16.04 10.04
CA LEU A 184 -28.83 16.54 8.66
C LEU A 184 -30.27 16.90 8.40
N ASP A 185 -30.52 18.01 7.70
CA ASP A 185 -31.85 18.32 7.20
C ASP A 185 -32.13 17.59 5.86
N GLU A 186 -33.39 17.65 5.41
CA GLU A 186 -33.84 16.99 4.17
C GLU A 186 -33.27 17.64 2.89
N GLU A 187 -32.66 18.82 2.99
CA GLU A 187 -32.04 19.54 1.85
C GLU A 187 -30.56 19.20 1.66
N CYS A 188 -29.98 18.43 2.58
CA CYS A 188 -28.61 17.93 2.45
C CYS A 188 -28.55 16.81 1.41
N GLU A 189 -27.62 16.91 0.47
CA GLU A 189 -27.38 15.92 -0.59
C GLU A 189 -25.88 15.56 -0.65
N ASN A 190 -25.56 14.27 -0.81
CA ASN A 190 -24.19 13.75 -0.98
C ASN A 190 -23.20 14.39 0.02
N THR A 191 -23.60 14.39 1.32
CA THR A 191 -22.85 15.03 2.40
C THR A 191 -22.55 14.03 3.50
N GLN A 192 -21.27 13.76 3.74
CA GLN A 192 -20.81 12.85 4.80
C GLN A 192 -20.25 13.65 5.96
N ILE A 193 -20.61 13.28 7.19
CA ILE A 193 -20.18 13.97 8.40
C ILE A 193 -19.62 12.98 9.42
N ILE A 194 -18.39 13.23 9.85
CA ILE A 194 -17.73 12.51 10.93
C ILE A 194 -17.54 13.49 12.08
N ASN A 195 -18.25 13.28 13.17
CA ASN A 195 -18.15 14.08 14.37
C ASN A 195 -17.60 13.24 15.54
N GLU A 196 -16.39 13.52 15.96
CA GLU A 196 -15.75 12.90 17.12
C GLU A 196 -15.83 13.77 18.38
N LEU A 197 -16.50 14.93 18.28
CA LEU A 197 -16.70 15.85 19.41
C LEU A 197 -17.96 15.48 20.20
N ASP A 198 -18.01 15.86 21.47
CA ASP A 198 -19.19 15.70 22.34
C ASP A 198 -20.33 16.68 22.02
N ILE A 199 -20.06 17.72 21.22
CA ILE A 199 -21.06 18.69 20.79
C ILE A 199 -21.78 18.23 19.51
N PRO A 200 -23.09 18.52 19.35
CA PRO A 200 -23.79 18.16 18.12
C PRO A 200 -23.38 19.05 16.94
N ILE A 201 -23.37 18.46 15.74
CA ILE A 201 -23.25 19.17 14.47
C ILE A 201 -24.60 19.15 13.78
N LEU A 202 -25.13 20.33 13.44
CA LEU A 202 -26.33 20.51 12.62
C LEU A 202 -25.92 21.05 11.26
N CYS A 203 -26.29 20.34 10.19
CA CYS A 203 -26.06 20.78 8.80
C CYS A 203 -27.39 20.96 8.09
N MET A 204 -27.52 22.06 7.35
CA MET A 204 -28.71 22.45 6.61
C MET A 204 -28.33 22.82 5.17
N GLY A 205 -28.99 22.19 4.19
CA GLY A 205 -28.80 22.47 2.77
C GLY A 205 -27.37 22.23 2.25
N CYS A 206 -26.58 21.39 2.91
CA CYS A 206 -25.22 21.05 2.51
C CYS A 206 -25.24 20.10 1.32
N ARG A 207 -24.32 20.30 0.36
CA ARG A 207 -24.23 19.47 -0.85
C ARG A 207 -22.78 19.18 -1.24
N ASP A 208 -22.54 17.92 -1.66
CA ASP A 208 -21.26 17.47 -2.20
C ASP A 208 -20.06 17.78 -1.29
N MET A 209 -20.15 17.48 0.00
CA MET A 209 -19.08 17.79 0.96
C MET A 209 -18.86 16.69 2.00
N VAL A 210 -17.67 16.69 2.54
CA VAL A 210 -17.31 15.92 3.73
C VAL A 210 -16.95 16.91 4.85
N ILE A 211 -17.54 16.71 6.03
CA ILE A 211 -17.25 17.48 7.24
C ILE A 211 -16.68 16.52 8.27
N ALA A 212 -15.44 16.78 8.70
CA ALA A 212 -14.80 16.05 9.79
C ALA A 212 -14.51 17.02 10.95
N ALA A 213 -14.87 16.62 12.15
CA ALA A 213 -14.62 17.38 13.37
C ALA A 213 -14.00 16.46 14.42
N SER A 214 -12.80 16.80 14.89
CA SER A 214 -12.07 16.12 15.95
C SER A 214 -11.54 17.13 16.98
N SER A 215 -10.93 16.64 18.05
CA SER A 215 -10.36 17.48 19.12
C SER A 215 -8.94 17.97 18.84
N ASP A 216 -8.31 17.56 17.75
CA ASP A 216 -6.95 17.87 17.33
C ASP A 216 -6.87 18.72 16.07
#